data_785c997575eae1849ebc4af98af311db
#
_entry.id   785c997575eae1849ebc4af98af311db
#
_cell.length_a   1.000
_cell.length_b   1.000
_cell.length_c   1.000
_cell.angle_alpha   90.00
_cell.angle_beta   90.00
_cell.angle_gamma   90.00
#
_symmetry.space_group_name_H-M   'P 1'
#
loop_
_entity.id
_entity.type
_entity.pdbx_description
1 polymer ?
#
loop_
_entity_poly.entity_id
_entity_poly.type
_entity_poly.pdbx_seq_one_letter_code
_entity_poly.pdbx_strand_id
1 'polypeptide(L)'
;FESGSSTIKTKNVQVMVEKLFEQKDDERGGFYRWSAIHYFLYEYNEKLGEKYHGDKCSWEDFKQTEKDKISIEHIFPHNVTEYWQGKFAAVSPDKWAIYQGSLGNLLLLSQKINAALQDDDFDAKKNGKTDRRNGYSNGSYSEREVSQKAEWTPAEIEERGKDMLKFMEDRWKFKFESDEVKKGLLL
;
A
#
# COMPACT_ATOMS: atom_id res chain seq x y z
N PHE A 1 27.92 14.49 12.05
CA PHE A 1 26.90 14.46 10.97
C PHE A 1 26.07 15.71 11.11
N GLU A 2 26.29 16.70 10.26
CA GLU A 2 25.44 17.88 10.15
C GLU A 2 24.08 17.41 9.61
N SER A 3 23.01 17.78 10.30
CA SER A 3 21.63 17.50 9.91
C SER A 3 21.19 18.39 8.74
N GLY A 4 21.77 18.16 7.58
CA GLY A 4 21.27 18.74 6.35
C GLY A 4 19.95 18.08 6.00
N SER A 5 18.86 18.81 6.05
CA SER A 5 17.55 18.34 5.57
C SER A 5 17.66 18.03 4.08
N SER A 6 17.63 16.77 3.70
CA SER A 6 17.60 16.35 2.30
C SER A 6 16.23 16.66 1.70
N THR A 7 16.21 17.33 0.55
CA THR A 7 14.97 17.63 -0.18
C THR A 7 14.93 16.85 -1.49
N ILE A 8 13.85 16.08 -1.68
CA ILE A 8 13.60 15.39 -2.95
C ILE A 8 12.90 16.36 -3.91
N LYS A 9 13.54 16.64 -5.03
CA LYS A 9 13.08 17.59 -6.04
C LYS A 9 12.10 16.94 -7.02
N THR A 10 11.18 17.72 -7.55
CA THR A 10 10.16 17.35 -8.54
C THR A 10 10.71 16.48 -9.67
N LYS A 11 11.84 16.88 -10.27
CA LYS A 11 12.46 16.15 -11.38
C LYS A 11 12.84 14.72 -11.00
N ASN A 12 13.36 14.50 -9.79
CA ASN A 12 13.75 13.16 -9.33
C ASN A 12 12.55 12.26 -9.09
N VAL A 13 11.44 12.85 -8.61
CA VAL A 13 10.18 12.15 -8.37
C VAL A 13 9.52 11.75 -9.68
N GLN A 14 9.46 12.66 -10.66
CA GLN A 14 8.91 12.35 -11.98
C GLN A 14 9.66 11.18 -12.64
N VAL A 15 10.99 11.22 -12.65
CA VAL A 15 11.82 10.12 -13.19
C VAL A 15 11.56 8.81 -12.45
N MET A 16 11.37 8.85 -11.13
CA MET A 16 11.06 7.65 -10.34
C MET A 16 9.69 7.08 -10.71
N VAL A 17 8.66 7.92 -10.76
CA VAL A 17 7.28 7.53 -11.12
C VAL A 17 7.25 6.98 -12.54
N GLU A 18 7.82 7.67 -13.51
CA GLU A 18 7.93 7.20 -14.90
C GLU A 18 8.52 5.78 -14.94
N LYS A 19 9.66 5.56 -14.29
CA LYS A 19 10.29 4.23 -14.24
C LYS A 19 9.44 3.15 -13.58
N LEU A 20 8.64 3.50 -12.58
CA LEU A 20 7.75 2.54 -11.90
C LEU A 20 6.55 2.15 -12.77
N PHE A 21 6.12 3.02 -13.68
CA PHE A 21 4.96 2.78 -14.54
C PHE A 21 5.31 2.47 -16.01
N GLU A 22 6.55 2.69 -16.47
CA GLU A 22 6.99 2.49 -17.86
C GLU A 22 7.10 1.04 -18.32
N GLN A 23 7.10 0.05 -17.43
CA GLN A 23 7.31 -1.34 -17.84
C GLN A 23 6.01 -1.96 -18.37
N LYS A 24 6.00 -2.22 -19.66
CA LYS A 24 4.82 -2.62 -20.45
C LYS A 24 4.41 -4.10 -20.35
N ASP A 25 5.21 -4.97 -19.77
CA ASP A 25 5.02 -6.42 -19.89
C ASP A 25 4.36 -7.10 -18.67
N ASP A 26 3.96 -6.35 -17.66
CA ASP A 26 3.28 -6.86 -16.48
C ASP A 26 2.20 -5.86 -16.06
N GLU A 27 0.98 -6.35 -15.92
CA GLU A 27 -0.17 -5.55 -15.48
C GLU A 27 0.02 -4.87 -14.11
N ARG A 28 1.01 -5.31 -13.34
CA ARG A 28 1.35 -4.81 -12.00
C ARG A 28 2.41 -3.72 -12.06
N GLY A 29 1.99 -2.48 -12.25
CA GLY A 29 2.86 -1.30 -12.27
C GLY A 29 3.00 -0.59 -10.93
N GLY A 30 3.60 0.59 -10.96
CA GLY A 30 3.69 1.51 -9.83
C GLY A 30 4.58 1.05 -8.68
N PHE A 31 4.23 1.42 -7.47
CA PHE A 31 5.01 1.10 -6.26
C PHE A 31 5.16 -0.40 -5.98
N TYR A 32 4.29 -1.25 -6.53
CA TYR A 32 4.47 -2.69 -6.45
C TYR A 32 5.85 -3.15 -6.94
N ARG A 33 6.43 -2.46 -7.91
CA ARG A 33 7.75 -2.76 -8.51
C ARG A 33 8.92 -2.11 -7.78
N TRP A 34 8.66 -1.26 -6.83
CA TRP A 34 9.74 -0.66 -6.05
C TRP A 34 10.43 -1.73 -5.21
N SER A 35 11.73 -1.91 -5.42
CA SER A 35 12.50 -2.98 -4.76
C SER A 35 12.48 -2.92 -3.23
N ALA A 36 12.25 -1.74 -2.64
CA ALA A 36 12.16 -1.54 -1.21
C ALA A 36 10.72 -1.65 -0.65
N ILE A 37 9.71 -1.94 -1.48
CA ILE A 37 8.31 -1.87 -1.08
C ILE A 37 7.98 -2.78 0.11
N HIS A 38 8.49 -4.03 0.15
CA HIS A 38 8.25 -4.94 1.27
C HIS A 38 8.78 -4.38 2.59
N TYR A 39 10.01 -3.83 2.57
CA TYR A 39 10.61 -3.23 3.75
C TYR A 39 9.87 -1.95 4.17
N PHE A 40 9.46 -1.13 3.21
CA PHE A 40 8.68 0.08 3.47
C PHE A 40 7.34 -0.24 4.15
N LEU A 41 6.59 -1.19 3.60
CA LEU A 41 5.29 -1.60 4.14
C LEU A 41 5.44 -2.24 5.54
N TYR A 42 6.51 -3.00 5.77
CA TYR A 42 6.85 -3.52 7.08
C TYR A 42 7.11 -2.38 8.09
N GLU A 43 7.97 -1.41 7.76
CA GLU A 43 8.26 -0.27 8.64
C GLU A 43 7.01 0.57 8.94
N TYR A 44 6.12 0.72 7.95
CA TYR A 44 4.84 1.40 8.13
C TYR A 44 3.92 0.63 9.09
N ASN A 45 3.83 -0.69 8.94
CA ASN A 45 3.09 -1.54 9.88
C ASN A 45 3.60 -1.42 11.31
N GLU A 46 4.93 -1.45 11.51
CA GLU A 46 5.54 -1.29 12.82
C GLU A 46 5.24 0.09 13.43
N LYS A 47 5.23 1.14 12.60
CA LYS A 47 4.85 2.49 13.03
C LYS A 47 3.41 2.56 13.54
N LEU A 48 2.49 1.88 12.86
CA LEU A 48 1.10 1.78 13.32
C LEU A 48 1.03 1.02 14.66
N GLY A 49 1.86 -0.02 14.83
CA GLY A 49 1.95 -0.81 16.07
C GLY A 49 2.43 -0.03 17.28
N GLU A 50 3.25 1.00 17.11
CA GLU A 50 3.72 1.85 18.22
C GLU A 50 2.57 2.43 19.07
N LYS A 51 1.40 2.66 18.48
CA LYS A 51 0.21 3.14 19.18
C LYS A 51 -0.35 2.12 20.18
N TYR A 52 0.01 0.85 20.03
CA TYR A 52 -0.56 -0.27 20.80
C TYR A 52 0.44 -0.88 21.79
N HIS A 53 1.61 -0.26 21.99
CA HIS A 53 2.66 -0.72 22.90
C HIS A 53 3.09 -2.19 22.67
N GLY A 54 2.99 -2.66 21.44
CA GLY A 54 3.44 -4.00 21.05
C GLY A 54 4.97 -4.06 20.89
N ASP A 55 5.56 -5.23 21.18
CA ASP A 55 6.96 -5.47 20.88
C ASP A 55 7.20 -5.44 19.38
N LYS A 56 8.27 -4.78 18.96
CA LYS A 56 8.64 -4.69 17.56
C LYS A 56 9.23 -6.02 17.08
N CYS A 57 8.60 -6.63 16.08
CA CYS A 57 9.19 -7.77 15.38
C CYS A 57 10.39 -7.30 14.54
N SER A 58 11.49 -8.04 14.54
CA SER A 58 12.62 -7.69 13.66
C SER A 58 12.29 -8.00 12.20
N TRP A 59 12.92 -7.25 11.28
CA TRP A 59 12.77 -7.52 9.84
C TRP A 59 13.25 -8.93 9.47
N GLU A 60 14.30 -9.41 10.13
CA GLU A 60 14.83 -10.76 9.95
C GLU A 60 13.82 -11.82 10.38
N ASP A 61 13.22 -11.65 11.56
CA ASP A 61 12.19 -12.56 12.08
C ASP A 61 10.94 -12.54 11.21
N PHE A 62 10.54 -11.36 10.76
CA PHE A 62 9.42 -11.18 9.84
C PHE A 62 9.61 -11.94 8.51
N LYS A 63 10.83 -11.95 7.95
CA LYS A 63 11.15 -12.71 6.73
C LYS A 63 11.26 -14.22 6.94
N GLN A 64 11.62 -14.64 8.15
CA GLN A 64 11.92 -16.05 8.46
C GLN A 64 10.70 -16.89 8.81
N THR A 65 9.51 -16.33 8.83
CA THR A 65 8.28 -17.11 9.00
C THR A 65 8.07 -18.02 7.77
N GLU A 66 8.84 -19.10 7.71
CA GLU A 66 8.87 -20.06 6.59
C GLU A 66 7.50 -20.66 6.23
N LYS A 67 6.53 -20.59 7.14
CA LYS A 67 5.20 -21.17 6.94
C LYS A 67 4.22 -20.24 6.23
N ASP A 68 4.46 -18.94 6.25
CA ASP A 68 3.59 -17.94 5.61
C ASP A 68 4.44 -16.95 4.83
N LYS A 69 4.69 -17.27 3.55
CA LYS A 69 5.29 -16.29 2.63
C LYS A 69 4.42 -15.04 2.62
N ILE A 70 5.05 -13.88 2.81
CA ILE A 70 4.38 -12.60 2.73
C ILE A 70 4.39 -12.12 1.30
N SER A 71 3.25 -11.66 0.84
CA SER A 71 3.04 -11.08 -0.47
C SER A 71 2.51 -9.65 -0.35
N ILE A 72 2.56 -8.90 -1.43
CA ILE A 72 1.91 -7.61 -1.52
C ILE A 72 0.50 -7.84 -2.06
N GLU A 73 -0.46 -7.38 -1.32
CA GLU A 73 -1.88 -7.32 -1.69
C GLU A 73 -2.18 -6.00 -2.36
N HIS A 74 -3.01 -6.04 -3.41
CA HIS A 74 -3.69 -4.90 -4.00
C HIS A 74 -5.12 -4.86 -3.45
N ILE A 75 -5.42 -3.92 -2.57
CA ILE A 75 -6.75 -3.82 -1.94
C ILE A 75 -7.81 -3.60 -3.03
N PHE A 76 -7.60 -2.59 -3.91
CA PHE A 76 -8.27 -2.48 -5.21
C PHE A 76 -7.56 -3.42 -6.19
N PRO A 77 -8.16 -4.54 -6.61
CA PRO A 77 -7.47 -5.62 -7.30
C PRO A 77 -7.25 -5.32 -8.78
N HIS A 78 -6.35 -6.09 -9.42
CA HIS A 78 -6.13 -6.00 -10.87
C HIS A 78 -7.33 -6.51 -11.67
N ASN A 79 -7.97 -7.60 -11.23
CA ASN A 79 -9.22 -8.06 -11.82
C ASN A 79 -10.38 -7.25 -11.27
N VAL A 80 -10.84 -6.26 -12.04
CA VAL A 80 -11.85 -5.29 -11.60
C VAL A 80 -13.25 -5.86 -11.84
N THR A 81 -13.85 -6.41 -10.79
CA THR A 81 -15.23 -6.92 -10.79
C THR A 81 -16.26 -5.79 -10.89
N GLU A 82 -17.52 -6.12 -11.12
CA GLU A 82 -18.63 -5.14 -11.16
C GLU A 82 -18.71 -4.30 -9.88
N TYR A 83 -18.47 -4.93 -8.71
CA TYR A 83 -18.41 -4.21 -7.44
C TYR A 83 -17.36 -3.09 -7.46
N TRP A 84 -16.14 -3.41 -7.89
CA TRP A 84 -15.05 -2.45 -7.95
C TRP A 84 -15.25 -1.38 -9.02
N GLN A 85 -15.86 -1.73 -10.17
CA GLN A 85 -16.28 -0.76 -11.17
C GLN A 85 -17.23 0.29 -10.58
N GLY A 86 -18.18 -0.14 -9.75
CA GLY A 86 -19.07 0.78 -9.03
C GLY A 86 -18.33 1.71 -8.09
N LYS A 87 -17.36 1.21 -7.32
CA LYS A 87 -16.55 2.02 -6.39
C LYS A 87 -15.64 3.03 -7.10
N PHE A 88 -15.22 2.71 -8.32
CA PHE A 88 -14.33 3.54 -9.13
C PHE A 88 -15.04 4.20 -10.32
N ALA A 89 -16.37 4.31 -10.29
CA ALA A 89 -17.17 4.85 -11.39
C ALA A 89 -16.80 6.30 -11.79
N ALA A 90 -16.25 7.08 -10.86
CA ALA A 90 -15.77 8.45 -11.14
C ALA A 90 -14.38 8.49 -11.82
N VAL A 91 -13.71 7.35 -11.96
CA VAL A 91 -12.37 7.23 -12.56
C VAL A 91 -12.47 6.48 -13.87
N SER A 92 -11.93 7.07 -14.95
CA SER A 92 -11.86 6.41 -16.24
C SER A 92 -11.03 5.12 -16.16
N PRO A 93 -11.47 4.01 -16.80
CA PRO A 93 -10.80 2.70 -16.71
C PRO A 93 -9.32 2.69 -17.10
N ASP A 94 -8.90 3.55 -18.03
CA ASP A 94 -7.51 3.73 -18.42
C ASP A 94 -6.60 4.24 -17.27
N LYS A 95 -7.20 4.80 -16.22
CA LYS A 95 -6.49 5.29 -15.02
C LYS A 95 -6.49 4.30 -13.85
N TRP A 96 -7.22 3.19 -13.93
CA TRP A 96 -7.28 2.23 -12.81
C TRP A 96 -5.92 1.68 -12.43
N ALA A 97 -5.05 1.43 -13.42
CA ALA A 97 -3.69 0.95 -13.17
C ALA A 97 -2.88 1.88 -12.25
N ILE A 98 -3.16 3.18 -12.28
CA ILE A 98 -2.52 4.17 -11.40
C ILE A 98 -2.92 3.91 -9.95
N TYR A 99 -4.21 3.74 -9.69
CA TYR A 99 -4.72 3.46 -8.34
C TYR A 99 -4.28 2.08 -7.84
N GLN A 100 -4.27 1.07 -8.72
CA GLN A 100 -3.79 -0.28 -8.40
C GLN A 100 -2.33 -0.25 -7.96
N GLY A 101 -1.47 0.48 -8.69
CA GLY A 101 -0.05 0.63 -8.37
C GLY A 101 0.27 1.69 -7.32
N SER A 102 -0.71 2.45 -6.84
CA SER A 102 -0.50 3.51 -5.84
C SER A 102 -0.08 2.93 -4.50
N LEU A 103 0.84 3.65 -3.83
CA LEU A 103 1.35 3.27 -2.51
C LEU A 103 0.23 3.01 -1.49
N GLY A 104 -0.81 3.86 -1.50
CA GLY A 104 -1.96 3.73 -0.61
C GLY A 104 -2.78 2.47 -0.81
N ASN A 105 -2.71 1.83 -1.98
CA ASN A 105 -3.43 0.61 -2.31
C ASN A 105 -2.70 -0.68 -1.92
N LEU A 106 -1.45 -0.58 -1.46
CA LEU A 106 -0.60 -1.75 -1.20
C LEU A 106 -0.57 -2.10 0.29
N LEU A 107 -0.58 -3.40 0.57
CA LEU A 107 -0.62 -3.97 1.91
C LEU A 107 0.24 -5.25 1.95
N LEU A 108 0.96 -5.48 3.06
CA LEU A 108 1.58 -6.79 3.29
C LEU A 108 0.53 -7.76 3.81
N LEU A 109 0.44 -8.92 3.16
CA LEU A 109 -0.52 -9.94 3.49
C LEU A 109 0.10 -11.34 3.36
N SER A 110 -0.29 -12.28 4.22
CA SER A 110 0.04 -13.69 4.02
C SER A 110 -0.37 -14.15 2.63
N GLN A 111 0.52 -14.83 1.92
CA GLN A 111 0.25 -15.32 0.57
C GLN A 111 -1.00 -16.19 0.50
N LYS A 112 -1.27 -16.99 1.54
CA LYS A 112 -2.48 -17.84 1.61
C LYS A 112 -3.75 -17.00 1.72
N ILE A 113 -3.72 -15.95 2.55
CA ILE A 113 -4.87 -15.04 2.72
C ILE A 113 -5.06 -14.24 1.42
N ASN A 114 -3.98 -13.70 0.85
CA ASN A 114 -4.03 -12.98 -0.41
C ASN A 114 -4.64 -13.85 -1.54
N ALA A 115 -4.18 -15.09 -1.66
CA ALA A 115 -4.74 -16.04 -2.63
C ALA A 115 -6.20 -16.42 -2.37
N ALA A 116 -6.69 -16.29 -1.14
CA ALA A 116 -8.08 -16.55 -0.79
C ALA A 116 -9.00 -15.35 -1.04
N LEU A 117 -8.48 -14.12 -0.86
CA LEU A 117 -9.26 -12.88 -1.00
C LEU A 117 -9.32 -12.37 -2.45
N GLN A 118 -8.24 -12.50 -3.20
CA GLN A 118 -8.14 -12.14 -4.63
C GLN A 118 -8.85 -10.81 -4.98
N ASP A 119 -9.90 -10.90 -5.78
CA ASP A 119 -10.70 -9.80 -6.30
C ASP A 119 -12.03 -9.60 -5.56
N ASP A 120 -12.16 -10.18 -4.37
CA ASP A 120 -13.32 -10.04 -3.52
C ASP A 120 -13.68 -8.56 -3.26
N ASP A 121 -14.95 -8.32 -2.97
CA ASP A 121 -15.39 -7.01 -2.53
C ASP A 121 -14.75 -6.62 -1.18
N PHE A 122 -14.79 -5.33 -0.87
CA PHE A 122 -14.07 -4.80 0.29
C PHE A 122 -14.58 -5.34 1.62
N ASP A 123 -15.89 -5.62 1.73
CA ASP A 123 -16.46 -6.18 2.96
C ASP A 123 -16.00 -7.62 3.18
N ALA A 124 -15.88 -8.41 2.13
CA ALA A 124 -15.33 -9.75 2.20
C ALA A 124 -13.82 -9.72 2.55
N LYS A 125 -13.07 -8.79 2.00
CA LYS A 125 -11.64 -8.56 2.36
C LYS A 125 -11.48 -8.16 3.83
N LYS A 126 -12.35 -7.30 4.35
CA LYS A 126 -12.34 -6.90 5.77
C LYS A 126 -12.66 -8.04 6.73
N ASN A 127 -13.70 -8.80 6.42
CA ASN A 127 -14.31 -9.71 7.38
C ASN A 127 -13.96 -11.18 7.15
N GLY A 128 -13.39 -11.52 5.98
CA GLY A 128 -13.22 -12.89 5.51
C GLY A 128 -14.57 -13.52 5.08
N LYS A 129 -14.55 -14.37 4.05
CA LYS A 129 -15.76 -15.05 3.53
C LYS A 129 -16.21 -16.23 4.40
N THR A 130 -15.32 -17.15 4.62
CA THR A 130 -15.59 -18.43 5.28
C THR A 130 -14.94 -18.55 6.64
N ASP A 131 -13.83 -17.87 6.84
CA ASP A 131 -13.08 -17.80 8.09
C ASP A 131 -12.72 -16.34 8.38
N ARG A 132 -13.35 -15.77 9.40
CA ARG A 132 -13.10 -14.39 9.83
C ARG A 132 -11.62 -14.11 10.15
N ARG A 133 -10.84 -15.14 10.50
CA ARG A 133 -9.39 -15.01 10.74
C ARG A 133 -8.63 -14.58 9.49
N ASN A 134 -9.20 -14.77 8.31
CA ASN A 134 -8.59 -14.42 7.02
C ASN A 134 -8.97 -12.99 6.55
N GLY A 135 -9.76 -12.25 7.31
CA GLY A 135 -10.09 -10.87 7.00
C GLY A 135 -9.13 -9.87 7.66
N TYR A 136 -8.95 -8.71 7.04
CA TYR A 136 -8.06 -7.64 7.54
C TYR A 136 -8.35 -7.21 8.98
N SER A 137 -9.59 -7.34 9.45
CA SER A 137 -10.00 -6.96 10.81
C SER A 137 -9.24 -7.72 11.91
N ASN A 138 -8.70 -8.89 11.60
CA ASN A 138 -7.97 -9.74 12.54
C ASN A 138 -6.48 -9.86 12.21
N GLY A 139 -6.00 -9.08 11.25
CA GLY A 139 -4.63 -9.13 10.77
C GLY A 139 -3.65 -8.19 11.50
N SER A 140 -2.60 -7.84 10.81
CA SER A 140 -1.56 -6.89 11.22
C SER A 140 -2.13 -5.50 11.51
N TYR A 141 -1.32 -4.60 12.02
CA TYR A 141 -1.75 -3.21 12.29
C TYR A 141 -2.19 -2.49 11.01
N SER A 142 -1.48 -2.72 9.91
CA SER A 142 -1.80 -2.14 8.61
C SER A 142 -3.10 -2.71 8.01
N GLU A 143 -3.36 -4.02 8.19
CA GLU A 143 -4.63 -4.63 7.81
C GLU A 143 -5.79 -4.04 8.62
N ARG A 144 -5.62 -3.91 9.94
CA ARG A 144 -6.63 -3.30 10.82
C ARG A 144 -6.88 -1.84 10.52
N GLU A 145 -5.84 -1.06 10.16
CA GLU A 145 -5.99 0.32 9.68
C GLU A 145 -6.94 0.37 8.48
N VAL A 146 -6.70 -0.46 7.47
CA VAL A 146 -7.53 -0.56 6.27
C VAL A 146 -8.96 -0.99 6.62
N SER A 147 -9.11 -1.98 7.50
CA SER A 147 -10.42 -2.51 7.89
C SER A 147 -11.33 -1.51 8.60
N GLN A 148 -10.78 -0.42 9.15
CA GLN A 148 -11.56 0.65 9.79
C GLN A 148 -12.31 1.54 8.79
N LYS A 149 -11.93 1.50 7.50
CA LYS A 149 -12.62 2.25 6.46
C LYS A 149 -13.97 1.61 6.14
N ALA A 150 -14.98 2.46 5.92
CA ALA A 150 -16.32 2.00 5.55
C ALA A 150 -16.33 1.41 4.13
N GLU A 151 -15.54 2.00 3.24
CA GLU A 151 -15.41 1.59 1.85
C GLU A 151 -13.97 1.79 1.38
N TRP A 152 -13.66 1.32 0.17
CA TRP A 152 -12.36 1.50 -0.46
C TRP A 152 -12.55 2.08 -1.86
N THR A 153 -12.25 3.35 -2.00
CA THR A 153 -12.45 4.16 -3.21
C THR A 153 -11.15 4.89 -3.55
N PRO A 154 -11.08 5.62 -4.66
CA PRO A 154 -9.94 6.50 -4.94
C PRO A 154 -9.56 7.42 -3.78
N ALA A 155 -10.54 7.93 -3.03
CA ALA A 155 -10.29 8.85 -1.93
C ALA A 155 -9.53 8.19 -0.76
N GLU A 156 -9.90 6.95 -0.37
CA GLU A 156 -9.20 6.20 0.68
C GLU A 156 -7.79 5.83 0.27
N ILE A 157 -7.57 5.49 -1.00
CA ILE A 157 -6.23 5.21 -1.55
C ILE A 157 -5.35 6.46 -1.46
N GLU A 158 -5.87 7.61 -1.88
CA GLU A 158 -5.14 8.88 -1.83
C GLU A 158 -4.84 9.31 -0.39
N GLU A 159 -5.83 9.22 0.51
CA GLU A 159 -5.66 9.57 1.93
C GLU A 159 -4.56 8.73 2.56
N ARG A 160 -4.66 7.42 2.44
CA ARG A 160 -3.65 6.51 3.00
C ARG A 160 -2.29 6.70 2.34
N GLY A 161 -2.24 6.94 1.04
CA GLY A 161 -1.00 7.24 0.32
C GLY A 161 -0.31 8.50 0.87
N LYS A 162 -1.06 9.56 1.17
CA LYS A 162 -0.53 10.79 1.80
C LYS A 162 0.06 10.50 3.19
N ASP A 163 -0.62 9.70 3.99
CA ASP A 163 -0.13 9.31 5.33
C ASP A 163 1.17 8.48 5.22
N MET A 164 1.25 7.57 4.25
CA MET A 164 2.45 6.79 3.98
C MET A 164 3.61 7.64 3.48
N LEU A 165 3.38 8.64 2.62
CA LEU A 165 4.43 9.58 2.19
C LEU A 165 4.90 10.47 3.36
N LYS A 166 3.99 10.90 4.23
CA LYS A 166 4.36 11.62 5.45
C LYS A 166 5.20 10.76 6.39
N PHE A 167 4.80 9.50 6.58
CA PHE A 167 5.62 8.55 7.33
C PHE A 167 7.01 8.39 6.72
N MET A 168 7.12 8.32 5.40
CA MET A 168 8.39 8.24 4.68
C MET A 168 9.29 9.44 5.00
N GLU A 169 8.76 10.66 4.95
CA GLU A 169 9.48 11.88 5.32
C GLU A 169 9.98 11.83 6.76
N ASP A 170 9.12 11.42 7.69
CA ASP A 170 9.43 11.40 9.12
C ASP A 170 10.43 10.29 9.48
N ARG A 171 10.31 9.12 8.85
CA ARG A 171 11.16 7.94 9.14
C ARG A 171 12.58 8.12 8.64
N TRP A 172 12.75 8.67 7.43
CA TRP A 172 14.06 8.81 6.78
C TRP A 172 14.60 10.25 6.75
N LYS A 173 13.95 11.18 7.49
CA LYS A 173 14.45 12.54 7.73
C LYS A 173 14.75 13.32 6.44
N PHE A 174 13.85 13.25 5.49
CA PHE A 174 13.87 14.10 4.30
C PHE A 174 12.53 14.81 4.11
N LYS A 175 12.43 15.67 3.11
CA LYS A 175 11.17 16.31 2.70
C LYS A 175 10.99 16.21 1.20
N PHE A 176 9.77 16.05 0.76
CA PHE A 176 9.40 16.32 -0.61
C PHE A 176 9.39 17.83 -0.84
N GLU A 177 9.72 18.26 -2.06
CA GLU A 177 9.82 19.69 -2.41
C GLU A 177 8.50 20.44 -2.22
N SER A 178 7.38 19.79 -2.51
CA SER A 178 6.03 20.36 -2.35
C SER A 178 4.97 19.25 -2.21
N ASP A 179 3.74 19.67 -1.91
CA ASP A 179 2.58 18.77 -1.87
C ASP A 179 2.16 18.32 -3.29
N GLU A 180 2.44 19.12 -4.33
CA GLU A 180 2.23 18.73 -5.72
C GLU A 180 3.12 17.54 -6.09
N VAL A 181 4.37 17.52 -5.61
CA VAL A 181 5.28 16.38 -5.79
C VAL A 181 4.71 15.11 -5.14
N LYS A 182 4.21 15.22 -3.90
CA LYS A 182 3.56 14.09 -3.24
C LYS A 182 2.32 13.62 -3.99
N LYS A 183 1.52 14.56 -4.46
CA LYS A 183 0.33 14.25 -5.26
C LYS A 183 0.69 13.52 -6.55
N GLY A 184 1.74 13.95 -7.25
CA GLY A 184 2.25 13.28 -8.45
C GLY A 184 2.82 11.87 -8.20
N LEU A 185 3.10 11.49 -6.94
CA LEU A 185 3.49 10.13 -6.55
C LEU A 185 2.28 9.22 -6.28
N LEU A 186 1.11 9.78 -6.07
CA LEU A 186 -0.09 9.03 -5.67
C LEU A 186 -1.04 8.80 -6.85
N LEU A 187 -0.92 9.57 -7.91
CA LEU A 187 -1.83 9.60 -9.08
C LEU A 187 -0.97 9.48 -10.36
#